data_5030f5c1f515dcaa743831010dd4390d
#
_entry.id   5030f5c1f515dcaa743831010dd4390d
#
_cell.length_a   1.000
_cell.length_b   1.000
_cell.length_c   1.000
_cell.angle_alpha   90.00
_cell.angle_beta   90.00
_cell.angle_gamma   90.00
#
_symmetry.space_group_name_H-M   'P 1'
#
loop_
_entity.id
_entity.type
_entity.pdbx_description
1 polymer ?
#
loop_
_entity_poly.entity_id
_entity_poly.type
_entity_poly.pdbx_seq_one_letter_code
_entity_poly.pdbx_strand_id
1 'polypeptide(L)'
;MQILAFDYGAKYIGIAVGQTITKTSSPLTVLDVKEEGKNLWNTINALLDEWKPDQLLVGKPLNMDGSDSDMMKIAEKFFKKLKRTSNIPVSYTHLTLPTILRV
;
A
#
# COMPACT_ATOMS: atom_id res chain seq x y z
N MET A 1 6.59 16.52 -1.83
CA MET A 1 6.98 15.13 -1.80
C MET A 1 5.74 14.27 -1.99
N GLN A 2 5.77 13.39 -2.96
CA GLN A 2 4.65 12.53 -3.30
C GLN A 2 4.82 11.15 -2.66
N ILE A 3 3.76 10.66 -2.06
CA ILE A 3 3.76 9.38 -1.35
C ILE A 3 2.64 8.51 -1.90
N LEU A 4 2.95 7.25 -2.18
CA LEU A 4 1.93 6.25 -2.45
C LEU A 4 1.77 5.38 -1.20
N ALA A 5 0.53 5.24 -0.75
CA ALA A 5 0.21 4.45 0.42
C ALA A 5 -0.56 3.21 0.00
N PHE A 6 -0.18 2.07 0.57
CA PHE A 6 -0.80 0.79 0.29
C PHE A 6 -1.46 0.27 1.57
N ASP A 7 -2.76 0.08 1.50
CA ASP A 7 -3.53 -0.50 2.61
C ASP A 7 -3.83 -1.95 2.24
N TYR A 8 -3.04 -2.86 2.79
CA TYR A 8 -3.11 -4.26 2.42
C TYR A 8 -4.23 -4.97 3.17
N GLY A 9 -5.20 -5.48 2.44
CA GLY A 9 -6.31 -6.24 2.99
C GLY A 9 -6.34 -7.67 2.48
N ALA A 10 -7.26 -8.45 3.00
CA ALA A 10 -7.37 -9.86 2.64
C ALA A 10 -7.72 -10.07 1.18
N LYS A 11 -8.59 -9.23 0.64
CA LYS A 11 -9.08 -9.35 -0.74
C LYS A 11 -8.60 -8.22 -1.63
N TYR A 12 -8.37 -7.06 -1.06
CA TYR A 12 -8.08 -5.84 -1.82
C TYR A 12 -6.88 -5.13 -1.26
N ILE A 13 -6.17 -4.46 -2.15
CA ILE A 13 -5.11 -3.54 -1.75
C ILE A 13 -5.57 -2.15 -2.15
N GLY A 14 -5.84 -1.31 -1.15
CA GLY A 14 -6.20 0.08 -1.39
C GLY A 14 -4.94 0.89 -1.63
N ILE A 15 -4.94 1.72 -2.65
CA ILE A 15 -3.79 2.56 -2.97
C ILE A 15 -4.24 4.01 -3.02
N ALA A 16 -3.51 4.85 -2.31
CA ALA A 16 -3.78 6.28 -2.27
C ALA A 16 -2.52 7.06 -2.58
N VAL A 17 -2.69 8.24 -3.14
CA VAL A 17 -1.60 9.16 -3.38
C VAL A 17 -1.72 10.34 -2.44
N GLY A 18 -0.60 10.75 -1.84
CA GLY A 18 -0.55 11.86 -0.92
C GLY A 18 0.54 12.84 -1.27
N GLN A 19 0.31 14.11 -0.93
CA GLN A 19 1.29 15.17 -1.08
C GLN A 19 1.57 15.78 0.28
N THR A 20 2.83 15.77 0.69
CA THR A 20 3.20 16.32 1.99
C THR A 20 3.16 17.84 2.02
N ILE A 21 3.44 18.48 0.88
CA ILE A 21 3.47 19.94 0.81
C ILE A 21 2.07 20.54 0.98
N THR A 22 1.09 19.98 0.26
CA THR A 22 -0.29 20.46 0.32
C THR A 22 -1.11 19.76 1.38
N LYS A 23 -0.55 18.72 1.99
CA LYS A 23 -1.25 17.86 2.98
C LYS A 23 -2.55 17.30 2.43
N THR A 24 -2.55 16.99 1.14
CA THR A 24 -3.70 16.39 0.47
C THR A 24 -3.45 14.93 0.22
N SER A 25 -4.52 14.17 0.12
CA SER A 25 -4.44 12.77 -0.28
C SER A 25 -5.73 12.39 -0.98
N SER A 26 -5.62 11.42 -1.86
CA SER A 26 -6.76 10.96 -2.66
C SER A 26 -6.66 9.46 -2.87
N PRO A 27 -7.78 8.74 -2.83
CA PRO A 27 -7.77 7.35 -3.26
C PRO A 27 -7.38 7.30 -4.72
N LEU A 28 -6.47 6.39 -5.06
CA LEU A 28 -6.03 6.22 -6.42
C LEU A 28 -6.74 5.06 -7.09
N THR A 29 -6.66 3.89 -6.46
CA THR A 29 -7.29 2.70 -7.00
C THR A 29 -7.37 1.63 -5.93
N VAL A 30 -8.13 0.58 -6.21
CA VAL A 30 -8.19 -0.61 -5.36
C VAL A 30 -7.91 -1.80 -6.25
N LEU A 31 -6.95 -2.63 -5.86
CA LEU A 31 -6.60 -3.82 -6.60
C LEU A 31 -7.20 -5.04 -5.93
N ASP A 32 -7.85 -5.88 -6.72
CA ASP A 32 -8.36 -7.16 -6.25
C ASP A 32 -7.24 -8.18 -6.34
N VAL A 33 -6.76 -8.65 -5.21
CA VAL A 33 -5.60 -9.55 -5.15
C VAL A 33 -5.83 -10.82 -5.95
N LYS A 34 -7.03 -11.36 -5.87
CA LYS A 34 -7.36 -12.61 -6.54
C LYS A 34 -7.47 -12.41 -8.07
N GLU A 35 -8.13 -11.34 -8.48
CA GLU A 35 -8.29 -11.08 -9.90
C GLU A 35 -6.99 -10.69 -10.58
N GLU A 36 -6.14 -9.91 -9.90
CA GLU A 36 -4.85 -9.54 -10.45
C GLU A 36 -3.93 -10.75 -10.55
N GLY A 37 -4.01 -11.64 -9.56
CA GLY A 37 -3.22 -12.86 -9.57
C GLY A 37 -1.75 -12.61 -9.85
N LYS A 38 -1.24 -13.24 -10.91
CA LYS A 38 0.17 -13.11 -11.29
C LYS A 38 0.52 -11.71 -11.82
N ASN A 39 -0.48 -10.94 -12.22
CA ASN A 39 -0.26 -9.61 -12.78
C ASN A 39 -0.19 -8.53 -11.71
N LEU A 40 -0.42 -8.88 -10.45
CA LEU A 40 -0.45 -7.91 -9.37
C LEU A 40 0.80 -7.03 -9.34
N TRP A 41 1.96 -7.64 -9.41
CA TRP A 41 3.21 -6.89 -9.35
C TRP A 41 3.49 -6.10 -10.62
N ASN A 42 3.01 -6.57 -11.77
CA ASN A 42 3.09 -5.79 -12.99
C ASN A 42 2.26 -4.52 -12.87
N THR A 43 1.06 -4.63 -12.30
CA THR A 43 0.19 -3.49 -12.08
C THR A 43 0.81 -2.51 -11.09
N ILE A 44 1.36 -3.01 -9.99
CA ILE A 44 2.01 -2.16 -9.00
C ILE A 44 3.20 -1.43 -9.61
N ASN A 45 4.05 -2.13 -10.34
CA ASN A 45 5.21 -1.52 -10.97
C ASN A 45 4.80 -0.46 -11.99
N ALA A 46 3.73 -0.69 -12.72
CA ALA A 46 3.20 0.30 -13.66
C ALA A 46 2.76 1.57 -12.95
N LEU A 47 2.12 1.43 -11.78
CA LEU A 47 1.72 2.57 -10.97
C LEU A 47 2.92 3.34 -10.44
N LEU A 48 3.96 2.63 -10.03
CA LEU A 48 5.18 3.28 -9.56
C LEU A 48 5.86 4.06 -10.69
N ASP A 49 5.87 3.51 -11.89
CA ASP A 49 6.43 4.20 -13.05
C ASP A 49 5.60 5.42 -13.43
N GLU A 50 4.29 5.32 -13.32
CA GLU A 50 3.39 6.42 -13.68
C GLU A 50 3.49 7.56 -12.68
N TRP A 51 3.45 7.26 -11.40
CA TRP A 51 3.38 8.27 -10.36
C TRP A 51 4.74 8.72 -9.85
N LYS A 52 5.75 7.89 -9.99
CA LYS A 52 7.12 8.18 -9.55
C LYS A 52 7.16 8.78 -8.15
N PRO A 53 6.61 8.06 -7.16
CA PRO A 53 6.55 8.61 -5.80
C PRO A 53 7.94 8.71 -5.18
N ASP A 54 8.07 9.65 -4.25
CA ASP A 54 9.32 9.82 -3.51
C ASP A 54 9.42 8.85 -2.35
N GLN A 55 8.27 8.37 -1.86
CA GLN A 55 8.21 7.46 -0.73
C GLN A 55 6.99 6.58 -0.84
N LEU A 56 7.10 5.37 -0.28
CA LEU A 56 6.00 4.42 -0.22
C LEU A 56 5.66 4.13 1.23
N LEU A 57 4.38 3.96 1.51
CA LEU A 57 3.91 3.54 2.83
C LEU A 57 3.11 2.27 2.67
N VAL A 58 3.36 1.30 3.54
CA VAL A 58 2.54 0.09 3.62
C VAL A 58 1.92 0.06 5.01
N GLY A 59 0.59 0.00 5.06
CA GLY A 59 -0.13 -0.04 6.31
C GLY A 59 -0.22 -1.45 6.86
N LYS A 60 0.08 -1.59 8.15
CA LYS A 60 -0.11 -2.86 8.84
C LYS A 60 -1.60 -3.12 9.01
N PRO A 61 -2.06 -4.36 8.79
CA PRO A 61 -3.45 -4.69 9.07
C PRO A 61 -3.77 -4.45 10.54
N LEU A 62 -4.99 -3.98 10.81
CA LEU A 62 -5.46 -3.81 12.18
C LEU A 62 -6.05 -5.12 12.66
N ASN A 63 -5.45 -5.67 13.70
CA ASN A 63 -5.93 -6.89 14.33
C ASN A 63 -6.79 -6.53 15.53
N MET A 64 -8.07 -6.49 15.32
CA MET A 64 -8.99 -6.12 16.39
C MET A 64 -9.05 -7.20 17.48
N ASP A 65 -8.82 -8.43 17.12
CA ASP A 65 -8.91 -9.56 18.05
C ASP A 65 -7.57 -10.28 18.25
N GLY A 66 -6.51 -9.80 17.60
CA GLY A 66 -5.21 -10.41 17.73
C GLY A 66 -5.03 -11.74 17.03
N SER A 67 -5.99 -12.15 16.21
CA SER A 67 -5.95 -13.47 15.57
C SER A 67 -5.38 -13.48 14.17
N ASP A 68 -5.07 -12.32 13.58
CA ASP A 68 -4.70 -12.22 12.18
C ASP A 68 -3.21 -12.20 11.94
N SER A 69 -2.48 -13.08 12.62
CA SER A 69 -1.04 -13.19 12.40
C SER A 69 -0.68 -13.54 10.96
N ASP A 70 -1.54 -14.30 10.28
CA ASP A 70 -1.31 -14.65 8.88
C ASP A 70 -1.39 -13.44 7.98
N MET A 71 -2.35 -12.57 8.24
CA MET A 71 -2.51 -11.33 7.48
C MET A 71 -1.31 -10.41 7.65
N MET A 72 -0.79 -10.33 8.88
CA MET A 72 0.41 -9.54 9.15
C MET A 72 1.62 -10.09 8.41
N LYS A 73 1.75 -11.42 8.35
CA LYS A 73 2.85 -12.05 7.63
C LYS A 73 2.77 -11.77 6.14
N ILE A 74 1.57 -11.81 5.58
CA ILE A 74 1.36 -11.51 4.16
C ILE A 74 1.69 -10.07 3.86
N ALA A 75 1.23 -9.14 4.71
CA ALA A 75 1.52 -7.73 4.54
C ALA A 75 3.01 -7.45 4.67
N GLU A 76 3.68 -8.13 5.58
CA GLU A 76 5.12 -7.98 5.75
C GLU A 76 5.88 -8.48 4.54
N LYS A 77 5.45 -9.58 3.94
CA LYS A 77 6.05 -10.09 2.71
C LYS A 77 5.86 -9.08 1.58
N PHE A 78 4.70 -8.48 1.49
CA PHE A 78 4.40 -7.45 0.51
C PHE A 78 5.34 -6.25 0.69
N PHE A 79 5.49 -5.79 1.92
CA PHE A 79 6.39 -4.71 2.25
C PHE A 79 7.83 -5.02 1.84
N LYS A 80 8.32 -6.20 2.18
CA LYS A 80 9.70 -6.60 1.86
C LYS A 80 9.92 -6.68 0.36
N LYS A 81 8.96 -7.23 -0.37
CA LYS A 81 9.08 -7.31 -1.83
C LYS A 81 9.03 -5.92 -2.46
N LEU A 82 8.17 -5.06 -1.98
CA LEU A 82 8.07 -3.69 -2.47
C LEU A 82 9.38 -2.95 -2.24
N LYS A 83 9.96 -3.10 -1.06
CA LYS A 83 11.23 -2.49 -0.73
C LYS A 83 12.35 -2.98 -1.64
N ARG A 84 12.34 -4.28 -1.94
CA ARG A 84 13.38 -4.90 -2.75
C ARG A 84 13.28 -4.51 -4.22
N THR A 85 12.08 -4.36 -4.74
CA THR A 85 11.86 -4.17 -6.18
C THR A 85 11.74 -2.72 -6.61
N SER A 86 11.39 -1.81 -5.71
CA SER A 86 11.06 -0.43 -6.09
C SER A 86 12.24 0.52 -6.04
N ASN A 87 13.26 0.26 -5.25
CA ASN A 87 14.35 1.19 -4.99
C ASN A 87 13.88 2.53 -4.43
N ILE A 88 12.69 2.58 -3.88
CA ILE A 88 12.10 3.76 -3.27
C ILE A 88 12.02 3.51 -1.76
N PRO A 89 12.27 4.51 -0.91
CA PRO A 89 12.11 4.30 0.53
C PRO A 89 10.71 3.84 0.87
N VAL A 90 10.58 2.75 1.63
CA VAL A 90 9.31 2.17 2.02
C VAL A 90 9.24 2.12 3.54
N SER A 91 8.14 2.61 4.09
CA SER A 91 7.88 2.54 5.52
C SER A 91 6.73 1.58 5.78
N TYR A 92 6.87 0.75 6.81
CA TYR A 92 5.84 -0.19 7.22
C TYR A 92 5.31 0.25 8.57
N THR A 93 4.07 0.69 8.63
CA THR A 93 3.54 1.34 9.82
C THR A 93 2.05 1.09 9.94
N HIS A 94 1.51 1.37 11.12
CA HIS A 94 0.07 1.44 11.28
C HIS A 94 -0.39 2.69 10.56
N LEU A 95 -1.22 2.50 9.53
CA LEU A 95 -1.78 3.63 8.81
C LEU A 95 -2.79 4.32 9.71
N THR A 96 -2.46 5.51 10.11
CA THR A 96 -3.40 6.37 10.82
C THR A 96 -4.13 7.29 9.84
N LEU A 97 -4.19 6.85 8.59
CA LEU A 97 -4.85 7.59 7.52
C LEU A 97 -6.14 6.90 7.06
N PRO A 98 -6.88 6.22 7.94
CA PRO A 98 -8.09 5.53 7.51
C PRO A 98 -9.15 6.50 6.99
N THR A 99 -9.15 7.71 7.49
CA THR A 99 -10.07 8.74 7.02
C THR A 99 -9.81 9.14 5.57
N ILE A 100 -8.62 8.88 5.07
CA ILE A 100 -8.21 9.21 3.72
C ILE A 100 -8.46 8.04 2.78
N LEU A 101 -8.13 6.84 3.23
CA LEU A 101 -8.24 5.64 2.41
C LEU A 101 -9.65 5.04 2.42
N ARG A 102 -10.45 5.38 3.41
CA ARG A 102 -11.79 4.83 3.58
C ARG A 102 -12.85 5.86 3.27
N VAL A 103 -12.82 6.34 2.13
CA VAL A 103 -13.81 7.31 1.70
C VAL A 103 -15.17 6.67 1.47
#